data_6bb13d91a850f7719613d6fe4c871d98
#
_entry.id   6bb13d91a850f7719613d6fe4c871d98
#
_cell.length_a   1.000
_cell.length_b   1.000
_cell.length_c   1.000
_cell.angle_alpha   90.00
_cell.angle_beta   90.00
_cell.angle_gamma   90.00
#
_symmetry.space_group_name_H-M   'P 1'
#
loop_
_entity.id
_entity.type
_entity.pdbx_description
1 polymer ?
#
loop_
_entity_poly.entity_id
_entity_poly.type
_entity_poly.pdbx_seq_one_letter_code
_entity_poly.pdbx_strand_id
1 'polypeptide(L)' 'MILAIAFTEAIAIYALVVAVIIKFV' A
#
# COMPACT_ATOMS: atom_id res chain seq x y z
N MET A 1 3.54 -16.11 -8.71
CA MET A 1 4.96 -15.90 -8.34
C MET A 1 5.02 -15.01 -7.11
N ILE A 2 5.81 -15.42 -6.14
CA ILE A 2 5.84 -14.75 -4.85
C ILE A 2 6.34 -13.31 -4.95
N LEU A 3 7.24 -13.04 -5.87
CA LEU A 3 7.76 -11.70 -6.07
C LEU A 3 6.66 -10.74 -6.53
N ALA A 4 5.81 -11.20 -7.44
CA ALA A 4 4.70 -10.39 -7.93
C ALA A 4 3.69 -10.13 -6.81
N ILE A 5 3.47 -11.10 -5.96
CA ILE A 5 2.56 -10.97 -4.83
C ILE A 5 3.13 -9.97 -3.82
N ALA A 6 4.43 -10.01 -3.59
CA ALA A 6 5.08 -9.07 -2.68
C ALA A 6 4.99 -7.64 -3.21
N PHE A 7 5.15 -7.44 -4.51
CA PHE A 7 4.98 -6.11 -5.11
C PHE A 7 3.57 -5.59 -4.91
N THR A 8 2.58 -6.44 -5.10
CA THR A 8 1.18 -6.06 -4.92
C THR A 8 0.92 -5.67 -3.47
N GLU A 9 1.49 -6.41 -2.54
CA GLU A 9 1.32 -6.12 -1.13
C GLU A 9 1.95 -4.78 -0.76
N ALA A 10 3.13 -4.49 -1.30
CA ALA A 10 3.81 -3.22 -1.04
C ALA A 10 2.98 -2.04 -1.55
N ILE A 11 2.39 -2.17 -2.73
CA ILE A 11 1.54 -1.15 -3.30
C ILE A 11 0.29 -0.93 -2.44
N ALA A 12 -0.28 -2.01 -1.93
CA ALA A 12 -1.46 -1.93 -1.07
C ALA A 12 -1.14 -1.19 0.23
N ILE A 13 0.02 -1.46 0.82
CA ILE A 13 0.44 -0.77 2.04
C ILE A 13 0.69 0.70 1.75
N TYR A 14 1.29 1.02 0.62
CA TYR A 14 1.51 2.40 0.24
C TYR A 14 0.17 3.15 0.10
N ALA A 15 -0.79 2.54 -0.54
CA ALA A 15 -2.12 3.13 -0.69
C ALA A 15 -2.78 3.33 0.67
N LEU A 16 -2.60 2.38 1.58
CA LEU A 16 -3.14 2.49 2.92
C LEU A 16 -2.54 3.69 3.66
N VAL A 17 -1.24 3.87 3.56
CA VAL A 17 -0.56 4.98 4.22
C VAL A 17 -1.05 6.32 3.67
N VAL A 18 -1.19 6.42 2.35
CA VAL A 18 -1.70 7.64 1.71
C VAL A 18 -3.11 7.92 2.16
N ALA A 19 -3.95 6.89 2.25
CA ALA A 19 -5.32 7.04 2.70
C ALA A 19 -5.39 7.57 4.14
N VAL A 20 -4.53 7.07 5.00
CA VAL A 20 -4.46 7.54 6.39
C VAL A 20 -4.02 9.00 6.46
N ILE A 21 -3.07 9.38 5.64
CA ILE A 21 -2.59 10.76 5.59
C ILE A 21 -3.72 11.70 5.17
N ILE A 22 -4.44 11.33 4.13
CA ILE A 22 -5.57 12.13 3.63
C ILE A 22 -6.64 12.26 4.71
N LYS A 23 -6.90 11.17 5.42
CA LYS A 23 -7.91 11.16 6.47
C LYS A 23 -7.49 12.04 7.65
N PHE A 24 -6.21 12.10 7.92
CA PHE A 24 -5.65 12.84 9.04
C PHE A 24 -5.58 14.35 8.74
N VAL A 25 -5.29 14.66 7.48
CA VAL A 25 -5.20 16.03 7.00
C VAL A 25 -6.57 16.51 6.56
#